data_c5be3363613384d51ac4f191bd7c113d
#
_entry.id   c5be3363613384d51ac4f191bd7c113d
#
_cell.length_a   1.000
_cell.length_b   1.000
_cell.length_c   1.000
_cell.angle_alpha   90.00
_cell.angle_beta   90.00
_cell.angle_gamma   90.00
#
_symmetry.space_group_name_H-M   'P 1'
#
loop_
_entity.id
_entity.type
_entity.pdbx_description
1 polymer ?
#
loop_
_entity_poly.entity_id
_entity_poly.type
_entity_poly.pdbx_seq_one_letter_code
_entity_poly.pdbx_strand_id
1 'polypeptide(L)'
;MAKKKFYAVRQGRKTGMFLTWDECKKQVMGYPGAIYKSFGTEAEAKEYLGIDAEAAASRQIGGDSAANMADSGASGDVRNGDSDAVEIYVDGSYYAGTKEFSYGMVVLINGKEEKFSQKMTDPELAQMRNVAGEIKGSEAAMQYALDHKIPSIIIYHDYQGIASWCNGDWKANKPGTIAYRDFYQKAKEKVHIEFRKV
;
A
#
# COMPACT_ATOMS: atom_id res chain seq x y z
N MET A 1 -33.19 -10.22 -1.32
CA MET A 1 -32.13 -11.24 -1.09
C MET A 1 -30.91 -10.53 -0.55
N ALA A 2 -30.39 -10.92 0.61
CA ALA A 2 -29.19 -10.33 1.18
C ALA A 2 -27.98 -10.66 0.30
N LYS A 3 -27.22 -9.65 -0.14
CA LYS A 3 -25.98 -9.86 -0.90
C LYS A 3 -24.98 -10.59 -0.01
N LYS A 4 -24.44 -11.71 -0.47
CA LYS A 4 -23.37 -12.46 0.19
C LYS A 4 -22.16 -11.57 0.30
N LYS A 5 -21.57 -11.43 1.51
CA LYS A 5 -20.37 -10.66 1.76
C LYS A 5 -19.23 -11.57 2.20
N PHE A 6 -18.02 -11.24 1.81
CA PHE A 6 -16.79 -11.92 2.20
C PHE A 6 -15.98 -10.99 3.08
N TYR A 7 -15.46 -11.48 4.19
CA TYR A 7 -14.69 -10.70 5.16
C TYR A 7 -13.25 -11.19 5.16
N ALA A 8 -12.33 -10.32 4.80
CA ALA A 8 -10.91 -10.62 4.79
C ALA A 8 -10.24 -9.99 6.02
N VAL A 9 -9.52 -10.78 6.80
CA VAL A 9 -8.75 -10.35 7.97
C VAL A 9 -7.26 -10.48 7.67
N ARG A 10 -6.59 -9.34 7.53
CA ARG A 10 -5.14 -9.27 7.36
C ARG A 10 -4.40 -9.34 8.70
N GLN A 11 -4.98 -8.73 9.73
CA GLN A 11 -4.43 -8.74 11.08
C GLN A 11 -5.55 -8.96 12.09
N GLY A 12 -5.39 -9.96 12.96
CA GLY A 12 -6.37 -10.39 13.94
C GLY A 12 -5.86 -11.65 14.64
N ARG A 13 -6.70 -12.25 15.49
CA ARG A 13 -6.37 -13.54 16.15
C ARG A 13 -6.13 -14.65 15.14
N LYS A 14 -6.89 -14.64 14.05
CA LYS A 14 -6.70 -15.52 12.90
C LYS A 14 -6.88 -14.71 11.63
N THR A 15 -5.88 -14.76 10.74
CA THR A 15 -5.90 -14.13 9.42
C THR A 15 -6.57 -15.05 8.41
N GLY A 16 -7.18 -14.47 7.36
CA GLY A 16 -7.83 -15.24 6.31
C GLY A 16 -9.20 -14.67 5.93
N MET A 17 -9.91 -15.41 5.08
CA MET A 17 -11.23 -15.05 4.59
C MET A 17 -12.33 -15.76 5.40
N PHE A 18 -13.37 -15.00 5.76
CA PHE A 18 -14.54 -15.47 6.51
C PHE A 18 -15.81 -15.16 5.72
N LEU A 19 -16.77 -16.09 5.76
CA LEU A 19 -18.02 -15.97 5.00
C LEU A 19 -19.12 -15.23 5.78
N THR A 20 -18.96 -15.08 7.08
CA THR A 20 -19.91 -14.42 7.96
C THR A 20 -19.24 -13.34 8.80
N TRP A 21 -20.02 -12.30 9.12
CA TRP A 21 -19.54 -11.25 10.03
C TRP A 21 -19.24 -11.80 11.44
N ASP A 22 -20.03 -12.76 11.92
CA ASP A 22 -19.85 -13.33 13.26
C ASP A 22 -18.51 -14.07 13.40
N GLU A 23 -18.05 -14.74 12.34
CA GLU A 23 -16.73 -15.38 12.31
C GLU A 23 -15.61 -14.34 12.27
N CYS A 24 -15.72 -13.35 11.39
CA CYS A 24 -14.77 -12.25 11.28
C CYS A 24 -14.66 -11.47 12.60
N LYS A 25 -15.81 -11.14 13.20
CA LYS A 25 -15.89 -10.41 14.46
C LYS A 25 -15.10 -11.10 15.60
N LYS A 26 -15.16 -12.41 15.70
CA LYS A 26 -14.39 -13.19 16.71
C LYS A 26 -12.88 -13.01 16.55
N GLN A 27 -12.41 -12.74 15.34
CA GLN A 27 -10.99 -12.59 15.05
C GLN A 27 -10.48 -11.17 15.28
N VAL A 28 -11.35 -10.17 15.15
CA VAL A 28 -10.95 -8.75 15.16
C VAL A 28 -11.37 -8.00 16.42
N MET A 29 -12.46 -8.40 17.06
CA MET A 29 -12.95 -7.73 18.28
C MET A 29 -11.99 -7.92 19.44
N GLY A 30 -11.53 -6.78 20.02
CA GLY A 30 -10.59 -6.78 21.14
C GLY A 30 -9.16 -7.20 20.76
N TYR A 31 -8.82 -7.25 19.48
CA TYR A 31 -7.44 -7.44 19.01
C TYR A 31 -6.83 -6.08 18.67
N PRO A 32 -5.76 -5.63 19.36
CA PRO A 32 -5.11 -4.35 19.08
C PRO A 32 -4.53 -4.35 17.66
N GLY A 33 -4.87 -3.32 16.86
CA GLY A 33 -4.38 -3.22 15.49
C GLY A 33 -5.02 -4.19 14.48
N ALA A 34 -6.25 -4.67 14.75
CA ALA A 34 -6.95 -5.53 13.80
C ALA A 34 -7.20 -4.83 12.45
N ILE A 35 -6.83 -5.50 11.35
CA ILE A 35 -7.03 -5.03 9.98
C ILE A 35 -7.93 -6.02 9.26
N TYR A 36 -9.11 -5.55 8.84
CA TYR A 36 -10.07 -6.36 8.10
C TYR A 36 -10.93 -5.52 7.16
N LYS A 37 -11.48 -6.16 6.12
CA LYS A 37 -12.35 -5.50 5.14
C LYS A 37 -13.40 -6.46 4.61
N SER A 38 -14.59 -5.94 4.23
CA SER A 38 -15.66 -6.73 3.61
C SER A 38 -15.73 -6.46 2.11
N PHE A 39 -15.95 -7.52 1.33
CA PHE A 39 -16.01 -7.52 -0.12
C PHE A 39 -17.32 -8.09 -0.65
N GLY A 40 -17.67 -7.71 -1.87
CA GLY A 40 -18.86 -8.23 -2.58
C GLY A 40 -18.60 -9.58 -3.24
N THR A 41 -17.35 -9.89 -3.54
CA THR A 41 -16.93 -11.12 -4.20
C THR A 41 -15.79 -11.81 -3.45
N GLU A 42 -15.68 -13.12 -3.64
CA GLU A 42 -14.60 -13.92 -3.05
C GLU A 42 -13.25 -13.58 -3.67
N ALA A 43 -13.23 -13.27 -4.98
CA ALA A 43 -12.02 -12.89 -5.70
C ALA A 43 -11.38 -11.63 -5.11
N GLU A 44 -12.16 -10.56 -4.89
CA GLU A 44 -11.68 -9.33 -4.25
C GLU A 44 -11.14 -9.57 -2.83
N ALA A 45 -11.78 -10.48 -2.06
CA ALA A 45 -11.33 -10.81 -0.72
C ALA A 45 -10.00 -11.60 -0.73
N LYS A 46 -9.80 -12.49 -1.70
CA LYS A 46 -8.55 -13.24 -1.91
C LYS A 46 -7.42 -12.33 -2.38
N GLU A 47 -7.70 -11.46 -3.35
CA GLU A 47 -6.76 -10.45 -3.82
C GLU A 47 -6.30 -9.54 -2.68
N TYR A 48 -7.22 -9.06 -1.86
CA TYR A 48 -6.88 -8.27 -0.66
C TYR A 48 -5.98 -9.00 0.33
N LEU A 49 -6.11 -10.33 0.45
CA LEU A 49 -5.27 -11.17 1.33
C LEU A 49 -3.94 -11.59 0.68
N GLY A 50 -3.74 -11.31 -0.61
CA GLY A 50 -2.58 -11.78 -1.37
C GLY A 50 -2.58 -13.30 -1.59
N ILE A 51 -3.77 -13.93 -1.62
CA ILE A 51 -3.92 -15.39 -1.85
C ILE A 51 -4.41 -15.57 -3.27
N ASP A 52 -3.52 -15.97 -4.17
CA ASP A 52 -3.86 -16.30 -5.55
C ASP A 52 -4.85 -17.45 -5.64
N ALA A 53 -5.77 -17.40 -6.59
CA ALA A 53 -6.89 -18.33 -6.74
C ALA A 53 -6.45 -19.81 -6.98
N GLU A 54 -5.21 -20.07 -7.35
CA GLU A 54 -4.68 -21.41 -7.64
C GLU A 54 -4.19 -22.18 -6.41
N ALA A 55 -3.87 -21.51 -5.29
CA ALA A 55 -3.37 -22.19 -4.09
C ALA A 55 -4.46 -22.84 -3.23
N ALA A 56 -5.74 -22.62 -3.51
CA ALA A 56 -6.86 -23.10 -2.70
C ALA A 56 -7.36 -24.50 -3.12
N ALA A 57 -6.94 -25.04 -4.27
CA ALA A 57 -7.38 -26.34 -4.77
C ALA A 57 -6.53 -27.54 -4.33
N SER A 58 -5.40 -27.33 -3.64
CA SER A 58 -4.43 -28.39 -3.33
C SER A 58 -4.22 -28.71 -1.86
N ARG A 59 -5.15 -28.33 -0.97
CA ARG A 59 -5.04 -28.70 0.45
C ARG A 59 -6.25 -29.44 0.96
N GLN A 60 -6.49 -30.60 0.38
CA GLN A 60 -7.12 -31.75 1.04
C GLN A 60 -6.38 -32.97 0.56
N ILE A 61 -5.76 -33.62 1.51
CA ILE A 61 -5.42 -35.03 1.72
C ILE A 61 -4.01 -35.16 2.31
N GLY A 62 -3.99 -35.57 3.54
CA GLY A 62 -3.25 -36.52 4.33
C GLY A 62 -1.75 -36.69 4.20
N GLY A 63 -1.11 -36.67 5.37
CA GLY A 63 -0.26 -37.78 5.87
C GLY A 63 1.21 -37.81 5.47
N ASP A 64 2.02 -37.53 6.49
CA ASP A 64 3.27 -38.17 6.86
C ASP A 64 4.46 -38.38 5.89
N SER A 65 5.60 -38.06 6.50
CA SER A 65 6.93 -38.68 6.44
C SER A 65 8.00 -38.08 5.54
N ALA A 66 8.89 -37.42 6.26
CA ALA A 66 10.36 -37.63 6.33
C ALA A 66 11.24 -37.65 5.08
N ALA A 67 12.24 -36.79 5.22
CA ALA A 67 13.67 -36.99 4.96
C ALA A 67 14.21 -36.92 3.52
N ASN A 68 15.10 -36.04 3.36
CA ASN A 68 16.52 -36.12 3.00
C ASN A 68 16.98 -35.44 1.72
N MET A 69 17.89 -34.51 1.98
CA MET A 69 19.21 -34.27 1.39
C MET A 69 19.40 -34.04 -0.11
N ALA A 70 20.05 -32.92 -0.31
CA ALA A 70 21.28 -32.66 -1.11
C ALA A 70 21.12 -32.24 -2.57
N ASP A 71 21.62 -31.10 -2.77
CA ASP A 71 22.81 -30.65 -3.54
C ASP A 71 22.61 -30.20 -4.99
N SER A 72 23.28 -29.07 -5.16
CA SER A 72 23.94 -28.50 -6.34
C SER A 72 23.14 -28.03 -7.56
N GLY A 73 23.34 -26.75 -7.81
CA GLY A 73 23.89 -26.38 -9.10
C GLY A 73 23.06 -25.50 -10.01
N ALA A 74 23.50 -24.25 -10.07
CA ALA A 74 23.60 -23.42 -11.27
C ALA A 74 22.37 -22.68 -11.81
N SER A 75 22.45 -21.35 -11.59
CA SER A 75 22.17 -20.28 -12.58
C SER A 75 20.92 -20.40 -13.45
N GLY A 76 19.97 -19.58 -13.10
CA GLY A 76 18.90 -19.15 -13.98
C GLY A 76 18.38 -17.81 -13.48
N ASP A 77 18.93 -16.73 -14.04
CA ASP A 77 18.54 -15.35 -13.81
C ASP A 77 17.07 -15.18 -14.24
N VAL A 78 16.14 -15.37 -13.30
CA VAL A 78 14.77 -14.90 -13.41
C VAL A 78 14.67 -13.69 -12.51
N ARG A 79 14.89 -12.52 -13.07
CA ARG A 79 14.64 -11.23 -12.44
C ARG A 79 13.13 -11.15 -12.14
N ASN A 80 12.77 -11.54 -10.94
CA ASN A 80 11.51 -11.13 -10.32
C ASN A 80 11.60 -9.62 -10.07
N GLY A 81 10.95 -8.84 -10.92
CA GLY A 81 11.02 -7.37 -10.91
C GLY A 81 10.42 -6.67 -9.70
N ASP A 82 10.06 -7.38 -8.64
CA ASP A 82 9.36 -6.82 -7.47
C ASP A 82 10.15 -6.91 -6.15
N SER A 83 11.32 -7.59 -6.14
CA SER A 83 12.06 -7.80 -4.89
C SER A 83 13.05 -6.68 -4.53
N ASP A 84 13.33 -5.74 -5.42
CA ASP A 84 14.30 -4.66 -5.21
C ASP A 84 13.67 -3.27 -5.03
N ALA A 85 12.35 -3.14 -5.10
CA ALA A 85 11.68 -1.86 -4.93
C ALA A 85 11.56 -1.50 -3.44
N VAL A 86 11.93 -0.27 -3.09
CA VAL A 86 11.77 0.24 -1.72
C VAL A 86 10.32 0.59 -1.47
N GLU A 87 9.75 0.08 -0.39
CA GLU A 87 8.38 0.35 0.02
C GLU A 87 8.30 1.62 0.85
N ILE A 88 7.41 2.53 0.46
CA ILE A 88 7.21 3.81 1.15
C ILE A 88 5.72 4.00 1.42
N TYR A 89 5.37 4.14 2.70
CA TYR A 89 4.00 4.39 3.15
C TYR A 89 3.83 5.86 3.44
N VAL A 90 2.77 6.47 2.91
CA VAL A 90 2.45 7.89 3.13
C VAL A 90 1.04 8.03 3.68
N ASP A 91 0.87 9.00 4.56
CA ASP A 91 -0.41 9.38 5.15
C ASP A 91 -0.47 10.88 5.35
N GLY A 92 -1.65 11.47 5.12
CA GLY A 92 -1.88 12.91 5.23
C GLY A 92 -2.87 13.24 6.32
N SER A 93 -2.60 14.28 7.10
CA SER A 93 -3.50 14.80 8.10
C SER A 93 -3.76 16.29 7.94
N TYR A 94 -4.90 16.74 8.45
CA TYR A 94 -5.31 18.15 8.43
C TYR A 94 -5.98 18.54 9.74
N TYR A 95 -5.55 19.69 10.29
CA TYR A 95 -6.17 20.25 11.47
C TYR A 95 -6.95 21.52 11.12
N ALA A 96 -8.27 21.44 11.24
CA ALA A 96 -9.19 22.50 10.82
C ALA A 96 -9.06 23.79 11.66
N GLY A 97 -8.61 23.68 12.93
CA GLY A 97 -8.46 24.82 13.84
C GLY A 97 -7.41 25.83 13.37
N THR A 98 -6.24 25.34 12.92
CA THR A 98 -5.14 26.18 12.44
C THR A 98 -5.00 26.17 10.91
N LYS A 99 -5.82 25.37 10.21
CA LYS A 99 -5.73 25.13 8.77
C LYS A 99 -4.36 24.61 8.33
N GLU A 100 -3.70 23.88 9.23
CA GLU A 100 -2.43 23.24 8.98
C GLU A 100 -2.65 21.80 8.49
N PHE A 101 -1.74 21.32 7.67
CA PHE A 101 -1.71 19.92 7.27
C PHE A 101 -0.31 19.36 7.50
N SER A 102 -0.24 18.04 7.58
CA SER A 102 1.05 17.36 7.72
C SER A 102 1.02 16.06 6.95
N TYR A 103 2.21 15.52 6.68
CA TYR A 103 2.36 14.16 6.23
C TYR A 103 3.21 13.36 7.18
N GLY A 104 2.96 12.06 7.21
CA GLY A 104 3.85 11.02 7.71
C GLY A 104 4.33 10.18 6.54
N MET A 105 5.59 9.77 6.60
CA MET A 105 6.20 8.87 5.63
C MET A 105 7.04 7.83 6.35
N VAL A 106 6.87 6.56 5.99
CA VAL A 106 7.70 5.45 6.48
C VAL A 106 8.34 4.76 5.29
N VAL A 107 9.65 4.69 5.29
CA VAL A 107 10.45 4.02 4.27
C VAL A 107 10.94 2.69 4.81
N LEU A 108 10.66 1.60 4.10
CA LEU A 108 11.18 0.27 4.41
C LEU A 108 12.33 -0.04 3.48
N ILE A 109 13.54 0.03 3.99
CA ILE A 109 14.76 -0.19 3.22
C ILE A 109 15.75 -1.07 4.00
N ASN A 110 16.29 -2.12 3.36
CA ASN A 110 17.27 -3.03 3.96
C ASN A 110 16.83 -3.61 5.32
N GLY A 111 15.53 -3.91 5.45
CA GLY A 111 14.96 -4.45 6.70
C GLY A 111 14.86 -3.43 7.84
N LYS A 112 15.04 -2.15 7.58
CA LYS A 112 14.91 -1.04 8.54
C LYS A 112 13.74 -0.15 8.17
N GLU A 113 13.16 0.48 9.18
CA GLU A 113 12.17 1.53 9.04
C GLU A 113 12.80 2.90 9.27
N GLU A 114 12.63 3.80 8.31
CA GLU A 114 12.95 5.22 8.46
C GLU A 114 11.65 6.00 8.48
N LYS A 115 11.47 6.90 9.46
CA LYS A 115 10.22 7.65 9.68
C LYS A 115 10.45 9.13 9.51
N PHE A 116 9.59 9.74 8.71
CA PHE A 116 9.63 11.17 8.43
C PHE A 116 8.24 11.77 8.68
N SER A 117 8.22 13.00 9.13
CA SER A 117 6.98 13.76 9.22
C SER A 117 7.27 15.25 9.07
N GLN A 118 6.36 15.96 8.45
CA GLN A 118 6.49 17.40 8.30
C GLN A 118 5.12 18.08 8.39
N LYS A 119 5.08 19.14 9.17
CA LYS A 119 3.93 20.05 9.29
C LYS A 119 4.09 21.21 8.31
N MET A 120 3.00 21.59 7.68
CA MET A 120 2.98 22.61 6.64
C MET A 120 1.80 23.58 6.82
N THR A 121 1.98 24.82 6.35
CA THR A 121 1.00 25.91 6.50
C THR A 121 0.66 26.58 5.18
N ASP A 122 0.87 25.92 4.04
CA ASP A 122 0.53 26.45 2.71
C ASP A 122 -0.98 26.67 2.59
N PRO A 123 -1.48 27.92 2.48
CA PRO A 123 -2.91 28.21 2.51
C PRO A 123 -3.67 27.70 1.29
N GLU A 124 -3.01 27.56 0.14
CA GLU A 124 -3.62 27.06 -1.09
C GLU A 124 -3.79 25.56 -1.03
N LEU A 125 -2.74 24.84 -0.64
CA LEU A 125 -2.79 23.40 -0.45
C LEU A 125 -3.70 23.01 0.72
N ALA A 126 -3.75 23.80 1.79
CA ALA A 126 -4.61 23.56 2.95
C ALA A 126 -6.11 23.47 2.61
N GLN A 127 -6.54 24.05 1.48
CA GLN A 127 -7.91 23.90 0.97
C GLN A 127 -8.23 22.46 0.55
N MET A 128 -7.21 21.65 0.29
CA MET A 128 -7.36 20.24 -0.03
C MET A 128 -7.37 19.35 1.23
N ARG A 129 -7.24 19.94 2.41
CA ARG A 129 -7.28 19.28 3.73
C ARG A 129 -6.24 18.14 3.83
N ASN A 130 -6.66 16.94 4.27
CA ASN A 130 -5.79 15.76 4.39
C ASN A 130 -5.14 15.35 3.06
N VAL A 131 -5.82 15.57 1.92
CA VAL A 131 -5.27 15.30 0.59
C VAL A 131 -3.99 16.11 0.33
N ALA A 132 -3.86 17.33 0.89
CA ALA A 132 -2.63 18.11 0.81
C ALA A 132 -1.45 17.39 1.48
N GLY A 133 -1.69 16.76 2.62
CA GLY A 133 -0.69 15.93 3.31
C GLY A 133 -0.27 14.72 2.47
N GLU A 134 -1.23 14.02 1.88
CA GLU A 134 -0.95 12.87 1.01
C GLU A 134 -0.11 13.25 -0.24
N ILE A 135 -0.46 14.37 -0.89
CA ILE A 135 0.32 14.92 -2.00
C ILE A 135 1.76 15.17 -1.54
N LYS A 136 1.96 15.88 -0.42
CA LYS A 136 3.30 16.22 0.07
C LYS A 136 4.07 15.01 0.58
N GLY A 137 3.41 14.03 1.18
CA GLY A 137 4.01 12.76 1.54
C GLY A 137 4.51 11.98 0.32
N SER A 138 3.69 11.95 -0.74
CA SER A 138 4.07 11.30 -1.99
C SER A 138 5.20 12.03 -2.73
N GLU A 139 5.20 13.36 -2.73
CA GLU A 139 6.33 14.16 -3.24
C GLU A 139 7.60 13.88 -2.43
N ALA A 140 7.51 13.82 -1.10
CA ALA A 140 8.64 13.51 -0.23
C ALA A 140 9.19 12.10 -0.49
N ALA A 141 8.31 11.11 -0.75
CA ALA A 141 8.71 9.75 -1.11
C ALA A 141 9.50 9.71 -2.43
N MET A 142 9.02 10.42 -3.44
CA MET A 142 9.73 10.54 -4.72
C MET A 142 11.06 11.28 -4.56
N GLN A 143 11.09 12.38 -3.79
CA GLN A 143 12.31 13.13 -3.52
C GLN A 143 13.33 12.30 -2.76
N TYR A 144 12.89 11.53 -1.75
CA TYR A 144 13.75 10.59 -1.03
C TYR A 144 14.43 9.60 -1.99
N ALA A 145 13.67 9.03 -2.91
CA ALA A 145 14.21 8.10 -3.90
C ALA A 145 15.24 8.77 -4.83
N LEU A 146 14.98 10.01 -5.26
CA LEU A 146 15.92 10.78 -6.09
C LEU A 146 17.23 11.09 -5.34
N ASP A 147 17.12 11.53 -4.08
CA ASP A 147 18.28 11.91 -3.24
C ASP A 147 19.17 10.72 -2.91
N HIS A 148 18.56 9.56 -2.65
CA HIS A 148 19.24 8.32 -2.32
C HIS A 148 19.57 7.46 -3.55
N LYS A 149 19.26 7.94 -4.78
CA LYS A 149 19.47 7.22 -6.04
C LYS A 149 18.85 5.83 -6.05
N ILE A 150 17.67 5.72 -5.45
CA ILE A 150 16.89 4.47 -5.42
C ILE A 150 16.21 4.31 -6.77
N PRO A 151 16.46 3.20 -7.49
CA PRO A 151 15.96 3.03 -8.86
C PRO A 151 14.46 2.72 -8.93
N SER A 152 13.87 2.13 -7.88
CA SER A 152 12.49 1.69 -7.86
C SER A 152 11.86 1.85 -6.48
N ILE A 153 10.65 2.41 -6.42
CA ILE A 153 9.85 2.58 -5.21
C ILE A 153 8.40 2.18 -5.42
N ILE A 154 7.77 1.74 -4.34
CA ILE A 154 6.33 1.52 -4.26
C ILE A 154 5.77 2.47 -3.22
N ILE A 155 4.86 3.36 -3.64
CA ILE A 155 4.22 4.32 -2.74
C ILE A 155 2.84 3.77 -2.33
N TYR A 156 2.69 3.44 -1.05
CA TYR A 156 1.43 3.03 -0.44
C TYR A 156 0.69 4.25 0.08
N HIS A 157 -0.56 4.43 -0.35
CA HIS A 157 -1.39 5.60 -0.06
C HIS A 157 -2.87 5.20 0.10
N ASP A 158 -3.69 6.02 0.77
CA ASP A 158 -5.11 5.73 0.98
C ASP A 158 -6.04 6.53 0.03
N TYR A 159 -5.61 7.70 -0.46
CA TYR A 159 -6.42 8.52 -1.34
C TYR A 159 -6.17 8.22 -2.83
N GLN A 160 -7.21 7.76 -3.53
CA GLN A 160 -7.15 7.35 -4.94
C GLN A 160 -6.52 8.39 -5.88
N GLY A 161 -6.72 9.69 -5.61
CA GLY A 161 -6.20 10.77 -6.44
C GLY A 161 -4.68 10.79 -6.58
N ILE A 162 -3.94 10.25 -5.60
CA ILE A 162 -2.47 10.19 -5.61
C ILE A 162 -1.97 9.45 -6.87
N ALA A 163 -2.48 8.27 -7.13
CA ALA A 163 -2.16 7.52 -8.33
C ALA A 163 -2.83 8.11 -9.59
N SER A 164 -4.12 8.47 -9.47
CA SER A 164 -4.93 8.83 -10.64
C SER A 164 -4.49 10.11 -11.33
N TRP A 165 -3.96 11.09 -10.61
CA TRP A 165 -3.38 12.31 -11.23
C TRP A 165 -2.05 12.01 -11.94
N CYS A 166 -1.26 11.11 -11.40
CA CYS A 166 0.02 10.72 -12.00
C CYS A 166 -0.16 9.87 -13.25
N ASN A 167 -1.10 8.92 -13.22
CA ASN A 167 -1.38 8.01 -14.32
C ASN A 167 -2.23 8.65 -15.44
N GLY A 168 -2.84 9.83 -15.16
CA GLY A 168 -3.68 10.54 -16.12
C GLY A 168 -5.16 10.10 -16.12
N ASP A 169 -5.56 9.23 -15.17
CA ASP A 169 -6.96 8.79 -15.00
C ASP A 169 -7.85 9.97 -14.56
N TRP A 170 -7.28 10.86 -13.75
CA TRP A 170 -7.93 12.09 -13.32
C TRP A 170 -7.20 13.32 -13.82
N LYS A 171 -7.97 14.30 -14.28
CA LYS A 171 -7.42 15.57 -14.71
C LYS A 171 -6.95 16.37 -13.48
N ALA A 172 -5.70 16.79 -13.47
CA ALA A 172 -5.17 17.73 -12.50
C ALA A 172 -5.63 19.16 -12.89
N ASN A 173 -6.50 19.78 -12.08
CA ASN A 173 -7.11 21.08 -12.37
C ASN A 173 -6.77 22.15 -11.34
N LYS A 174 -6.27 21.78 -10.16
CA LYS A 174 -5.86 22.70 -9.10
C LYS A 174 -4.35 22.89 -9.14
N PRO A 175 -3.82 24.06 -8.77
CA PRO A 175 -2.37 24.31 -8.75
C PRO A 175 -1.59 23.20 -8.03
N GLY A 176 -2.04 22.78 -6.84
CA GLY A 176 -1.39 21.72 -6.09
C GLY A 176 -1.38 20.35 -6.80
N THR A 177 -2.47 19.97 -7.48
CA THR A 177 -2.53 18.69 -8.23
C THR A 177 -1.73 18.77 -9.52
N ILE A 178 -1.66 19.93 -10.16
CA ILE A 178 -0.84 20.17 -11.34
C ILE A 178 0.64 20.06 -10.97
N ALA A 179 1.08 20.77 -9.92
CA ALA A 179 2.46 20.73 -9.44
C ALA A 179 2.88 19.31 -9.05
N TYR A 180 2.02 18.56 -8.35
CA TYR A 180 2.24 17.17 -7.97
C TYR A 180 2.44 16.26 -9.18
N ARG A 181 1.53 16.33 -10.16
CA ARG A 181 1.65 15.57 -11.41
C ARG A 181 2.95 15.90 -12.14
N ASP A 182 3.29 17.18 -12.24
CA ASP A 182 4.48 17.65 -12.96
C ASP A 182 5.77 17.23 -12.23
N PHE A 183 5.74 17.18 -10.90
CA PHE A 183 6.83 16.61 -10.09
C PHE A 183 7.01 15.11 -10.38
N TYR A 184 5.91 14.34 -10.36
CA TYR A 184 5.93 12.92 -10.73
C TYR A 184 6.50 12.69 -12.14
N GLN A 185 6.09 13.50 -13.14
CA GLN A 185 6.59 13.34 -14.52
C GLN A 185 8.12 13.49 -14.59
N LYS A 186 8.71 14.37 -13.78
CA LYS A 186 10.16 14.53 -13.69
C LYS A 186 10.83 13.39 -12.90
N ALA A 187 10.23 12.97 -11.81
CA ALA A 187 10.77 11.92 -10.95
C ALA A 187 10.83 10.57 -11.68
N LYS A 188 9.77 10.22 -12.43
CA LYS A 188 9.70 8.95 -13.15
C LYS A 188 10.73 8.78 -14.28
N GLU A 189 11.38 9.84 -14.72
CA GLU A 189 12.51 9.74 -15.67
C GLU A 189 13.74 9.07 -15.05
N LYS A 190 13.85 9.09 -13.71
CA LYS A 190 15.00 8.57 -12.96
C LYS A 190 14.66 7.44 -12.01
N VAL A 191 13.40 7.35 -11.58
CA VAL A 191 12.92 6.39 -10.58
C VAL A 191 11.70 5.68 -11.15
N HIS A 192 11.68 4.35 -11.10
CA HIS A 192 10.47 3.59 -11.34
C HIS A 192 9.53 3.75 -10.15
N ILE A 193 8.33 4.26 -10.36
CA ILE A 193 7.38 4.60 -9.30
C ILE A 193 6.09 3.82 -9.51
N GLU A 194 5.77 2.95 -8.58
CA GLU A 194 4.50 2.24 -8.51
C GLU A 194 3.65 2.81 -7.37
N PHE A 195 2.34 2.90 -7.60
CA PHE A 195 1.38 3.31 -6.58
C PHE A 195 0.52 2.13 -6.17
N ARG A 196 0.40 1.91 -4.85
CA ARG A 196 -0.48 0.89 -4.28
C ARG A 196 -1.43 1.52 -3.26
N LYS A 197 -2.71 1.39 -3.53
CA LYS A 197 -3.73 1.86 -2.60
C LYS A 197 -3.93 0.86 -1.47
N VAL A 198 -3.91 1.33 -0.23
CA VAL A 198 -4.21 0.58 0.98
C VAL A 198 -5.65 0.77 1.46
#